data_b6d6640557e33095476d12e97c29840f
#
_entry.id   b6d6640557e33095476d12e97c29840f
#
_cell.length_a   1.000
_cell.length_b   1.000
_cell.length_c   1.000
_cell.angle_alpha   90.00
_cell.angle_beta   90.00
_cell.angle_gamma   90.00
#
_symmetry.space_group_name_H-M   'P 1'
#
loop_
_entity.id
_entity.type
_entity.pdbx_description
1 polymer ?
#
loop_
_entity_poly.entity_id
_entity_poly.type
_entity_poly.pdbx_seq_one_letter_code
_entity_poly.pdbx_strand_id
1 'polypeptide(L)'
;MDFREFLKRYKVKDLPLPKALVTLKQSQDGLFSAIQALSEHHLLSAPVVDDDGKLVTILDTLDIAAYIVEMEAAGKKALSDEKLEKLLGRCKNRTSCVTAEEGLDKVVESILGEGRRAVVLSEGKPESIITHSTVVTFFNSKLKEIEALVAPKMAQDICTPRVVTIHDHATALTAFQTLVAQGLSSLIITDDSGAAITVVSATDLVMALGHEDDKSAILSELRDRNVVFFVGDSRKPDRHFSHTRAPIISVSNETPMSMVIEKFATTRVHRMLVVPAGSRKPAGVLSLLDICKGLTSGA
;
A
#
# COMPACT_ATOMS: atom_id res chain seq x y z
N MET A 1 -18.35 20.13 -15.29
CA MET A 1 -18.25 20.09 -13.80
C MET A 1 -16.79 19.88 -13.49
N ASP A 2 -16.22 20.71 -12.63
CA ASP A 2 -14.85 20.54 -12.12
C ASP A 2 -14.83 19.43 -11.07
N PHE A 3 -13.72 18.72 -10.98
CA PHE A 3 -13.55 17.62 -10.01
C PHE A 3 -13.68 18.09 -8.56
N ARG A 4 -13.16 19.29 -8.25
CA ARG A 4 -13.29 19.88 -6.91
C ARG A 4 -14.74 20.19 -6.56
N GLU A 5 -15.51 20.69 -7.53
CA GLU A 5 -16.96 20.93 -7.37
C GLU A 5 -17.73 19.62 -7.15
N PHE A 6 -17.30 18.52 -7.81
CA PHE A 6 -17.86 17.20 -7.54
C PHE A 6 -17.59 16.79 -6.10
N LEU A 7 -16.33 16.88 -5.62
CA LEU A 7 -15.97 16.48 -4.26
C LEU A 7 -16.68 17.28 -3.16
N LYS A 8 -16.89 18.59 -3.34
CA LYS A 8 -17.61 19.44 -2.38
C LYS A 8 -19.05 19.01 -2.09
N ARG A 9 -19.65 18.20 -2.96
CA ARG A 9 -21.00 17.67 -2.78
C ARG A 9 -21.07 16.53 -1.76
N TYR A 10 -19.92 16.00 -1.36
CA TYR A 10 -19.81 14.82 -0.50
C TYR A 10 -19.01 15.09 0.76
N LYS A 11 -19.29 14.31 1.78
CA LYS A 11 -18.62 14.33 3.07
C LYS A 11 -17.90 13.00 3.35
N VAL A 12 -17.04 12.99 4.35
CA VAL A 12 -16.33 11.77 4.79
C VAL A 12 -17.29 10.61 5.06
N LYS A 13 -18.44 10.87 5.68
CA LYS A 13 -19.46 9.84 5.97
C LYS A 13 -20.09 9.19 4.73
N ASP A 14 -19.94 9.77 3.54
CA ASP A 14 -20.45 9.22 2.28
C ASP A 14 -19.46 8.21 1.66
N LEU A 15 -18.25 8.10 2.21
CA LEU A 15 -17.26 7.12 1.79
C LEU A 15 -17.61 5.71 2.28
N PRO A 16 -17.21 4.66 1.54
CA PRO A 16 -17.35 3.27 1.97
C PRO A 16 -16.30 2.94 3.06
N LEU A 17 -16.45 3.51 4.23
CA LEU A 17 -15.53 3.32 5.35
C LEU A 17 -15.60 1.90 5.92
N PRO A 18 -14.47 1.31 6.38
CA PRO A 18 -14.48 0.03 7.07
C PRO A 18 -15.32 0.11 8.36
N LYS A 19 -16.08 -0.94 8.64
CA LYS A 19 -16.96 -1.03 9.83
C LYS A 19 -16.20 -1.32 11.13
N ALA A 20 -15.01 -1.86 11.03
CA ALA A 20 -14.15 -2.17 12.17
C ALA A 20 -12.76 -1.61 11.92
N LEU A 21 -12.18 -1.03 12.95
CA LEU A 21 -10.83 -0.48 12.92
C LEU A 21 -9.95 -1.29 13.87
N VAL A 22 -8.87 -1.85 13.37
CA VAL A 22 -7.83 -2.47 14.18
C VAL A 22 -6.87 -1.37 14.61
N THR A 23 -6.62 -1.24 15.90
CA THR A 23 -5.67 -0.28 16.47
C THR A 23 -4.58 -1.01 17.24
N LEU A 24 -3.40 -0.42 17.31
CA LEU A 24 -2.26 -0.87 18.10
C LEU A 24 -2.11 0.04 19.33
N LYS A 25 -1.75 -0.52 20.46
CA LYS A 25 -1.53 0.23 21.70
C LYS A 25 -0.05 0.50 21.90
N GLN A 26 0.34 1.77 21.96
CA GLN A 26 1.74 2.19 22.05
C GLN A 26 2.49 1.55 23.23
N SER A 27 1.85 1.48 24.40
CA SER A 27 2.46 0.99 25.65
C SER A 27 2.51 -0.53 25.78
N GLN A 28 1.60 -1.24 25.08
CA GLN A 28 1.38 -2.68 25.25
C GLN A 28 1.93 -3.50 24.08
N ASP A 29 1.82 -2.99 22.83
CA ASP A 29 2.22 -3.71 21.65
C ASP A 29 3.72 -3.57 21.35
N GLY A 30 4.28 -4.63 20.79
CA GLY A 30 5.62 -4.67 20.23
C GLY A 30 5.61 -4.84 18.70
N LEU A 31 6.80 -4.99 18.13
CA LEU A 31 6.96 -5.23 16.70
C LEU A 31 6.20 -6.49 16.25
N PHE A 32 6.29 -7.57 17.02
CA PHE A 32 5.72 -8.86 16.62
C PHE A 32 4.21 -8.87 16.72
N SER A 33 3.62 -8.25 17.75
CA SER A 33 2.17 -8.10 17.84
C SER A 33 1.63 -7.17 16.75
N ALA A 34 2.35 -6.12 16.37
CA ALA A 34 1.99 -5.26 15.24
C ALA A 34 2.01 -6.02 13.91
N ILE A 35 3.06 -6.80 13.65
CA ILE A 35 3.16 -7.67 12.48
C ILE A 35 1.99 -8.66 12.45
N GLN A 36 1.70 -9.31 13.57
CA GLN A 36 0.61 -10.27 13.69
C GLN A 36 -0.74 -9.62 13.35
N ALA A 37 -1.04 -8.47 13.96
CA ALA A 37 -2.30 -7.76 13.72
C ALA A 37 -2.45 -7.34 12.25
N LEU A 38 -1.40 -6.81 11.63
CA LEU A 38 -1.44 -6.42 10.20
C LEU A 38 -1.61 -7.63 9.28
N SER A 39 -0.94 -8.75 9.59
CA SER A 39 -1.00 -9.97 8.78
C SER A 39 -2.37 -10.65 8.89
N GLU A 40 -2.88 -10.90 10.10
CA GLU A 40 -4.16 -11.58 10.34
C GLU A 40 -5.35 -10.85 9.71
N HIS A 41 -5.31 -9.51 9.75
CA HIS A 41 -6.38 -8.68 9.20
C HIS A 41 -6.11 -8.22 7.76
N HIS A 42 -5.02 -8.67 7.11
CA HIS A 42 -4.60 -8.26 5.77
C HIS A 42 -4.52 -6.74 5.59
N LEU A 43 -3.99 -6.04 6.61
CA LEU A 43 -3.89 -4.60 6.65
C LEU A 43 -2.52 -4.10 6.17
N LEU A 44 -2.51 -2.95 5.49
CA LEU A 44 -1.29 -2.24 5.11
C LEU A 44 -0.79 -1.29 6.20
N SER A 45 -1.66 -0.95 7.15
CA SER A 45 -1.36 -0.03 8.24
C SER A 45 -2.42 -0.10 9.32
N ALA A 46 -2.05 0.30 10.54
CA ALA A 46 -2.99 0.46 11.64
C ALA A 46 -2.69 1.76 12.43
N PRO A 47 -3.71 2.47 12.91
CA PRO A 47 -3.53 3.54 13.87
C PRO A 47 -2.92 3.01 15.17
N VAL A 48 -1.97 3.76 15.72
CA VAL A 48 -1.40 3.54 17.04
C VAL A 48 -2.03 4.53 18.00
N VAL A 49 -2.52 4.03 19.11
CA VAL A 49 -3.20 4.83 20.15
C VAL A 49 -2.44 4.78 21.47
N ASP A 50 -2.59 5.82 22.27
CA ASP A 50 -2.12 5.86 23.65
C ASP A 50 -3.07 5.09 24.59
N ASP A 51 -2.80 5.14 25.91
CA ASP A 51 -3.59 4.44 26.91
C ASP A 51 -5.01 5.02 27.08
N ASP A 52 -5.23 6.29 26.70
CA ASP A 52 -6.53 6.94 26.67
C ASP A 52 -7.32 6.64 25.38
N GLY A 53 -6.71 5.93 24.42
CA GLY A 53 -7.27 5.60 23.13
C GLY A 53 -7.17 6.74 22.11
N LYS A 54 -6.37 7.77 22.37
CA LYS A 54 -6.13 8.87 21.43
C LYS A 54 -5.09 8.47 20.38
N LEU A 55 -5.26 8.98 19.18
CA LEU A 55 -4.34 8.72 18.07
C LEU A 55 -2.95 9.31 18.36
N VAL A 56 -1.94 8.46 18.29
CA VAL A 56 -0.52 8.84 18.34
C VAL A 56 0.04 8.99 16.93
N THR A 57 -0.13 7.95 16.10
CA THR A 57 0.37 7.91 14.72
C THR A 57 -0.29 6.74 13.95
N ILE A 58 0.17 6.51 12.72
CA ILE A 58 -0.12 5.31 11.94
C ILE A 58 1.18 4.55 11.71
N LEU A 59 1.19 3.26 11.98
CA LEU A 59 2.25 2.33 11.58
C LEU A 59 1.85 1.64 10.28
N ASP A 60 2.75 1.63 9.29
CA ASP A 60 2.51 0.93 8.04
C ASP A 60 3.55 -0.16 7.73
N THR A 61 3.25 -0.99 6.73
CA THR A 61 4.13 -2.11 6.35
C THR A 61 5.51 -1.64 5.87
N LEU A 62 5.63 -0.43 5.31
CA LEU A 62 6.91 0.12 4.87
C LEU A 62 7.76 0.58 6.05
N ASP A 63 7.15 1.10 7.12
CA ASP A 63 7.86 1.44 8.37
C ASP A 63 8.48 0.19 8.99
N ILE A 64 7.73 -0.92 9.00
CA ILE A 64 8.23 -2.22 9.47
C ILE A 64 9.37 -2.73 8.58
N ALA A 65 9.22 -2.66 7.26
CA ALA A 65 10.26 -3.06 6.33
C ALA A 65 11.52 -2.20 6.50
N ALA A 66 11.38 -0.90 6.70
CA ALA A 66 12.50 0.01 6.94
C ALA A 66 13.24 -0.34 8.25
N TYR A 67 12.50 -0.66 9.30
CA TYR A 67 13.09 -1.10 10.56
C TYR A 67 13.88 -2.41 10.39
N ILE A 68 13.33 -3.40 9.71
CA ILE A 68 14.00 -4.70 9.50
C ILE A 68 15.28 -4.55 8.67
N VAL A 69 15.23 -3.76 7.59
CA VAL A 69 16.41 -3.45 6.77
C VAL A 69 17.49 -2.72 7.59
N GLU A 70 17.10 -1.83 8.50
CA GLU A 70 18.05 -1.17 9.39
C GLU A 70 18.68 -2.12 10.41
N MET A 71 17.91 -3.04 10.98
CA MET A 71 18.45 -4.04 11.91
C MET A 71 19.45 -4.97 11.19
N GLU A 72 19.17 -5.32 9.94
CA GLU A 72 20.09 -6.08 9.09
C GLU A 72 21.38 -5.30 8.84
N ALA A 73 21.28 -4.03 8.43
CA ALA A 73 22.44 -3.14 8.18
C ALA A 73 23.26 -2.89 9.43
N ALA A 74 22.65 -2.92 10.62
CA ALA A 74 23.34 -2.84 11.92
C ALA A 74 24.03 -4.15 12.33
N GLY A 75 24.04 -5.17 11.46
CA GLY A 75 24.69 -6.47 11.70
C GLY A 75 23.99 -7.32 12.74
N LYS A 76 22.70 -7.10 13.02
CA LYS A 76 21.90 -7.96 13.90
C LYS A 76 21.79 -9.36 13.28
N LYS A 77 21.91 -10.38 14.12
CA LYS A 77 21.77 -11.79 13.70
C LYS A 77 20.33 -12.26 13.73
N ALA A 78 19.53 -11.69 14.63
CA ALA A 78 18.13 -12.04 14.83
C ALA A 78 17.30 -10.79 15.06
N LEU A 79 16.02 -10.85 14.66
CA LEU A 79 15.04 -9.82 14.96
C LEU A 79 14.52 -10.03 16.39
N SER A 80 14.45 -8.96 17.18
CA SER A 80 13.88 -8.97 18.53
C SER A 80 12.51 -8.31 18.54
N ASP A 81 11.67 -8.71 19.48
CA ASP A 81 10.35 -8.06 19.68
C ASP A 81 10.55 -6.73 20.43
N GLU A 82 10.88 -5.71 19.68
CA GLU A 82 11.06 -4.36 20.22
C GLU A 82 9.72 -3.71 20.53
N LYS A 83 9.67 -2.92 21.61
CA LYS A 83 8.48 -2.13 21.95
C LYS A 83 8.14 -1.16 20.81
N LEU A 84 6.86 -0.99 20.57
CA LEU A 84 6.33 -0.16 19.51
C LEU A 84 6.85 1.29 19.60
N GLU A 85 7.01 1.84 20.80
CA GLU A 85 7.58 3.17 21.02
C GLU A 85 8.90 3.43 20.31
N LYS A 86 9.79 2.41 20.21
CA LYS A 86 11.07 2.54 19.51
C LYS A 86 10.91 2.61 18.00
N LEU A 87 9.85 1.99 17.46
CA LEU A 87 9.54 2.04 16.03
C LEU A 87 8.92 3.39 15.67
N LEU A 88 8.03 3.92 16.53
CA LEU A 88 7.25 5.12 16.25
C LEU A 88 8.09 6.36 16.02
N GLY A 89 9.24 6.49 16.68
CA GLY A 89 10.19 7.57 16.42
C GLY A 89 10.73 7.62 14.99
N ARG A 90 10.53 6.57 14.21
CA ARG A 90 10.97 6.41 12.81
C ARG A 90 9.83 6.53 11.82
N CYS A 91 8.58 6.42 12.29
CA CYS A 91 7.42 6.59 11.45
C CYS A 91 7.40 8.00 10.88
N LYS A 92 7.57 8.12 9.56
CA LYS A 92 7.53 9.41 8.85
C LYS A 92 6.11 9.92 8.68
N ASN A 93 5.23 9.57 9.61
CA ASN A 93 3.79 9.70 9.42
C ASN A 93 3.33 11.13 9.54
N ARG A 94 2.80 11.60 8.44
CA ARG A 94 1.96 12.78 8.33
C ARG A 94 0.51 12.32 8.30
N THR A 95 -0.04 12.09 9.48
CA THR A 95 -1.41 11.64 9.63
C THR A 95 -2.34 12.82 9.64
N SER A 96 -3.23 12.87 8.65
CA SER A 96 -4.35 13.81 8.68
C SER A 96 -5.46 13.25 9.56
N CYS A 97 -5.99 14.09 10.43
CA CYS A 97 -7.17 13.75 11.23
C CYS A 97 -8.36 14.52 10.67
N VAL A 98 -9.48 13.84 10.50
CA VAL A 98 -10.71 14.39 9.94
C VAL A 98 -11.92 13.93 10.73
N THR A 99 -13.04 14.58 10.59
CA THR A 99 -14.33 14.18 11.15
C THR A 99 -15.27 13.67 10.05
N ALA A 100 -16.31 12.93 10.42
CA ALA A 100 -17.30 12.39 9.48
C ALA A 100 -18.05 13.48 8.69
N GLU A 101 -18.13 14.70 9.22
CA GLU A 101 -18.84 15.83 8.62
C GLU A 101 -17.96 16.72 7.72
N GLU A 102 -16.66 16.47 7.65
CA GLU A 102 -15.77 17.24 6.77
C GLU A 102 -16.02 16.95 5.29
N GLY A 103 -15.79 17.99 4.46
CA GLY A 103 -15.94 17.91 3.01
C GLY A 103 -14.88 17.01 2.38
N LEU A 104 -15.29 16.22 1.40
CA LEU A 104 -14.42 15.25 0.75
C LEU A 104 -13.30 15.91 -0.07
N ASP A 105 -13.51 17.14 -0.55
CA ASP A 105 -12.49 17.92 -1.26
C ASP A 105 -11.24 18.14 -0.40
N LYS A 106 -11.41 18.54 0.86
CA LYS A 106 -10.30 18.75 1.80
C LYS A 106 -9.56 17.45 2.14
N VAL A 107 -10.32 16.37 2.32
CA VAL A 107 -9.75 15.07 2.66
C VAL A 107 -8.94 14.50 1.50
N VAL A 108 -9.47 14.56 0.27
CA VAL A 108 -8.75 14.10 -0.92
C VAL A 108 -7.48 14.93 -1.13
N GLU A 109 -7.54 16.24 -0.98
CA GLU A 109 -6.39 17.13 -1.05
C GLU A 109 -5.29 16.73 -0.02
N SER A 110 -5.70 16.45 1.21
CA SER A 110 -4.79 16.03 2.28
C SER A 110 -4.09 14.69 2.00
N ILE A 111 -4.82 13.67 1.56
CA ILE A 111 -4.24 12.34 1.26
C ILE A 111 -3.44 12.30 -0.05
N LEU A 112 -3.67 13.25 -0.97
CA LEU A 112 -2.86 13.43 -2.18
C LEU A 112 -1.51 14.09 -1.89
N GLY A 113 -1.42 14.85 -0.81
CA GLY A 113 -0.20 15.46 -0.33
C GLY A 113 0.70 14.45 0.40
N GLU A 114 1.10 14.81 1.59
CA GLU A 114 2.10 14.06 2.37
C GLU A 114 1.48 12.93 3.21
N GLY A 115 0.16 12.98 3.47
CA GLY A 115 -0.52 12.14 4.47
C GLY A 115 -0.80 10.69 4.06
N ARG A 116 -0.88 10.40 2.77
CA ARG A 116 -1.26 9.07 2.21
C ARG A 116 -2.53 8.45 2.80
N ARG A 117 -2.92 8.83 4.01
CA ARG A 117 -4.09 8.33 4.77
C ARG A 117 -4.66 9.44 5.64
N ALA A 118 -5.96 9.38 5.93
CA ALA A 118 -6.59 10.21 6.94
C ALA A 118 -7.30 9.33 7.97
N VAL A 119 -7.22 9.69 9.24
CA VAL A 119 -7.93 9.00 10.32
C VAL A 119 -9.19 9.76 10.63
N VAL A 120 -10.33 9.09 10.58
CA VAL A 120 -11.61 9.65 11.00
C VAL A 120 -11.69 9.56 12.52
N LEU A 121 -11.86 10.71 13.16
CA LEU A 121 -11.97 10.78 14.61
C LEU A 121 -13.43 11.02 15.02
N SER A 122 -13.83 10.31 16.06
CA SER A 122 -15.06 10.54 16.82
C SER A 122 -14.68 10.78 18.29
N GLU A 123 -15.07 11.90 18.85
CA GLU A 123 -14.73 12.28 20.25
C GLU A 123 -13.20 12.19 20.54
N GLY A 124 -12.38 12.50 19.55
CA GLY A 124 -10.92 12.47 19.67
C GLY A 124 -10.27 11.08 19.54
N LYS A 125 -11.06 10.03 19.31
CA LYS A 125 -10.58 8.66 19.14
C LYS A 125 -10.70 8.21 17.68
N PRO A 126 -9.78 7.36 17.18
CA PRO A 126 -9.89 6.77 15.85
C PRO A 126 -11.15 5.90 15.73
N GLU A 127 -11.97 6.21 14.74
CA GLU A 127 -13.16 5.45 14.39
C GLU A 127 -12.98 4.68 13.06
N SER A 128 -12.30 5.30 12.11
CA SER A 128 -12.05 4.71 10.80
C SER A 128 -10.81 5.29 10.14
N ILE A 129 -10.41 4.72 9.01
CA ILE A 129 -9.27 5.17 8.21
C ILE A 129 -9.67 5.32 6.74
N ILE A 130 -9.30 6.45 6.16
CA ILE A 130 -9.47 6.75 4.73
C ILE A 130 -8.13 6.50 4.04
N THR A 131 -8.17 5.70 2.98
CA THR A 131 -7.01 5.39 2.13
C THR A 131 -7.33 5.74 0.68
N HIS A 132 -6.33 5.75 -0.19
CA HIS A 132 -6.55 5.88 -1.64
C HIS A 132 -7.53 4.80 -2.16
N SER A 133 -7.50 3.58 -1.59
CA SER A 133 -8.43 2.50 -1.96
C SER A 133 -9.88 2.87 -1.64
N THR A 134 -10.13 3.44 -0.46
CA THR A 134 -11.46 3.94 -0.06
C THR A 134 -11.98 4.97 -1.05
N VAL A 135 -11.11 5.92 -1.43
CA VAL A 135 -11.47 7.01 -2.35
C VAL A 135 -11.72 6.49 -3.77
N VAL A 136 -10.86 5.60 -4.27
CA VAL A 136 -11.05 5.01 -5.62
C VAL A 136 -12.30 4.13 -5.68
N THR A 137 -12.62 3.40 -4.60
CA THR A 137 -13.88 2.64 -4.50
C THR A 137 -15.10 3.57 -4.53
N PHE A 138 -15.02 4.72 -3.87
CA PHE A 138 -16.05 5.76 -3.96
C PHE A 138 -16.17 6.29 -5.39
N PHE A 139 -15.07 6.64 -6.07
CA PHE A 139 -15.12 7.09 -7.47
C PHE A 139 -15.73 6.04 -8.40
N ASN A 140 -15.42 4.76 -8.18
CA ASN A 140 -16.06 3.68 -8.95
C ASN A 140 -17.59 3.68 -8.78
N SER A 141 -18.09 3.92 -7.56
CA SER A 141 -19.53 4.01 -7.30
C SER A 141 -20.20 5.24 -7.96
N LYS A 142 -19.39 6.24 -8.35
CA LYS A 142 -19.81 7.52 -8.92
C LYS A 142 -19.37 7.71 -10.38
N LEU A 143 -18.93 6.66 -11.06
CA LEU A 143 -18.37 6.75 -12.42
C LEU A 143 -19.28 7.53 -13.40
N LYS A 144 -20.59 7.35 -13.34
CA LYS A 144 -21.56 8.09 -14.18
C LYS A 144 -21.52 9.60 -13.92
N GLU A 145 -21.31 10.01 -12.66
CA GLU A 145 -21.27 11.41 -12.29
C GLU A 145 -19.96 12.10 -12.71
N ILE A 146 -18.87 11.34 -12.78
CA ILE A 146 -17.54 11.83 -13.17
C ILE A 146 -17.13 11.42 -14.60
N GLU A 147 -18.07 10.90 -15.40
CA GLU A 147 -17.78 10.39 -16.75
C GLU A 147 -17.06 11.44 -17.61
N ALA A 148 -17.51 12.68 -17.63
CA ALA A 148 -16.88 13.76 -18.40
C ALA A 148 -15.42 14.06 -17.96
N LEU A 149 -15.05 13.71 -16.72
CA LEU A 149 -13.71 13.91 -16.17
C LEU A 149 -12.75 12.76 -16.49
N VAL A 150 -13.28 11.55 -16.64
CA VAL A 150 -12.49 10.32 -16.88
C VAL A 150 -12.43 9.95 -18.35
N ALA A 151 -13.47 10.24 -19.14
CA ALA A 151 -13.58 9.83 -20.54
C ALA A 151 -12.40 10.27 -21.44
N PRO A 152 -11.82 11.48 -21.30
CA PRO A 152 -10.71 11.88 -22.15
C PRO A 152 -9.35 11.29 -21.75
N LYS A 153 -9.25 10.53 -20.66
CA LYS A 153 -7.98 10.08 -20.09
C LYS A 153 -7.80 8.56 -20.29
N MET A 154 -6.57 8.21 -20.64
CA MET A 154 -6.12 6.82 -20.82
C MET A 154 -5.08 6.45 -19.73
N ALA A 155 -4.79 5.18 -19.58
CA ALA A 155 -3.81 4.66 -18.63
C ALA A 155 -2.44 5.34 -18.77
N GLN A 156 -1.97 5.57 -20.00
CA GLN A 156 -0.69 6.24 -20.28
C GLN A 156 -0.64 7.69 -19.81
N ASP A 157 -1.78 8.39 -19.77
CA ASP A 157 -1.84 9.82 -19.43
C ASP A 157 -1.69 10.05 -17.91
N ILE A 158 -1.98 9.03 -17.12
CA ILE A 158 -2.02 9.09 -15.68
C ILE A 158 -0.99 8.20 -14.98
N CYS A 159 -0.33 7.29 -15.70
CA CYS A 159 0.65 6.39 -15.09
C CYS A 159 1.96 7.11 -14.76
N THR A 160 2.66 6.60 -13.74
CA THR A 160 4.04 6.95 -13.48
C THR A 160 4.94 6.19 -14.46
N PRO A 161 5.67 6.88 -15.39
CA PRO A 161 6.48 6.22 -16.41
C PRO A 161 7.77 5.61 -15.84
N ARG A 162 8.21 6.06 -14.66
CA ARG A 162 9.39 5.51 -13.99
C ARG A 162 9.06 4.18 -13.33
N VAL A 163 9.46 3.10 -13.98
CA VAL A 163 9.35 1.74 -13.45
C VAL A 163 10.64 1.39 -12.72
N VAL A 164 10.55 1.11 -11.41
CA VAL A 164 11.69 0.58 -10.65
C VAL A 164 11.55 -0.92 -10.59
N THR A 165 12.56 -1.61 -11.12
CA THR A 165 12.58 -3.06 -11.21
C THR A 165 13.70 -3.65 -10.38
N ILE A 166 13.56 -4.95 -10.08
CA ILE A 166 14.62 -5.79 -9.55
C ILE A 166 14.66 -7.09 -10.35
N HIS A 167 15.84 -7.65 -10.50
CA HIS A 167 16.02 -8.88 -11.26
C HIS A 167 15.54 -10.10 -10.46
N ASP A 168 15.01 -11.11 -11.13
CA ASP A 168 14.49 -12.34 -10.50
C ASP A 168 15.56 -13.18 -9.81
N HIS A 169 16.84 -12.92 -10.11
CA HIS A 169 17.98 -13.56 -9.40
C HIS A 169 18.39 -12.84 -8.10
N ALA A 170 17.80 -11.67 -7.80
CA ALA A 170 18.12 -10.94 -6.58
C ALA A 170 17.66 -11.66 -5.32
N THR A 171 18.29 -11.32 -4.19
CA THR A 171 17.82 -11.76 -2.87
C THR A 171 16.63 -10.94 -2.41
N ALA A 172 15.84 -11.50 -1.49
CA ALA A 172 14.75 -10.77 -0.85
C ALA A 172 15.29 -9.52 -0.12
N LEU A 173 16.45 -9.63 0.54
CA LEU A 173 17.10 -8.47 1.19
C LEU A 173 17.35 -7.34 0.22
N THR A 174 17.95 -7.60 -0.95
CA THR A 174 18.22 -6.58 -1.96
C THR A 174 16.93 -5.88 -2.41
N ALA A 175 15.83 -6.63 -2.53
CA ALA A 175 14.54 -6.07 -2.88
C ALA A 175 14.02 -5.12 -1.80
N PHE A 176 14.04 -5.51 -0.52
CA PHE A 176 13.56 -4.66 0.56
C PHE A 176 14.47 -3.45 0.81
N GLN A 177 15.79 -3.60 0.68
CA GLN A 177 16.73 -2.47 0.71
C GLN A 177 16.42 -1.45 -0.39
N THR A 178 16.14 -1.92 -1.61
CA THR A 178 15.76 -1.05 -2.73
C THR A 178 14.42 -0.35 -2.48
N LEU A 179 13.41 -1.06 -1.96
CA LEU A 179 12.11 -0.48 -1.56
C LEU A 179 12.29 0.67 -0.58
N VAL A 180 13.04 0.41 0.49
CA VAL A 180 13.26 1.39 1.57
C VAL A 180 14.06 2.60 1.07
N ALA A 181 15.15 2.36 0.34
CA ALA A 181 16.02 3.42 -0.18
C ALA A 181 15.30 4.34 -1.18
N GLN A 182 14.36 3.79 -1.98
CA GLN A 182 13.58 4.56 -2.95
C GLN A 182 12.25 5.11 -2.37
N GLY A 183 11.91 4.81 -1.12
CA GLY A 183 10.63 5.19 -0.50
C GLY A 183 9.41 4.59 -1.21
N LEU A 184 9.59 3.43 -1.85
CA LEU A 184 8.54 2.72 -2.59
C LEU A 184 7.92 1.63 -1.73
N SER A 185 6.65 1.34 -1.91
CA SER A 185 5.98 0.23 -1.22
C SER A 185 5.94 -1.05 -2.05
N SER A 186 6.38 -1.03 -3.32
CA SER A 186 6.58 -2.24 -4.12
C SER A 186 7.56 -2.02 -5.29
N LEU A 187 8.16 -3.12 -5.77
CA LEU A 187 9.01 -3.19 -6.96
C LEU A 187 8.48 -4.25 -7.91
N ILE A 188 8.77 -4.09 -9.20
CA ILE A 188 8.50 -5.12 -10.20
C ILE A 188 9.70 -6.03 -10.32
N ILE A 189 9.47 -7.34 -10.25
CA ILE A 189 10.50 -8.34 -10.50
C ILE A 189 10.47 -8.67 -12.00
N THR A 190 11.63 -8.59 -12.66
CA THR A 190 11.77 -8.86 -14.11
C THR A 190 12.76 -9.99 -14.37
N ASP A 191 12.56 -10.66 -15.50
CA ASP A 191 13.54 -11.61 -16.05
C ASP A 191 14.66 -10.90 -16.84
N ASP A 192 15.61 -11.67 -17.39
CA ASP A 192 16.72 -11.21 -18.22
C ASP A 192 16.26 -10.41 -19.47
N SER A 193 15.07 -10.68 -19.97
CA SER A 193 14.48 -9.95 -21.09
C SER A 193 13.88 -8.62 -20.71
N GLY A 194 13.77 -8.32 -19.41
CA GLY A 194 13.04 -7.18 -18.84
C GLY A 194 11.52 -7.37 -18.79
N ALA A 195 11.04 -8.60 -19.05
CA ALA A 195 9.63 -8.90 -18.90
C ALA A 195 9.25 -9.01 -17.41
N ALA A 196 8.10 -8.47 -17.05
CA ALA A 196 7.61 -8.54 -15.69
C ALA A 196 7.17 -9.97 -15.31
N ILE A 197 7.67 -10.47 -14.18
CA ILE A 197 7.37 -11.80 -13.63
C ILE A 197 6.33 -11.69 -12.52
N THR A 198 6.58 -10.83 -11.53
CA THR A 198 5.71 -10.59 -10.37
C THR A 198 6.09 -9.25 -9.72
N VAL A 199 5.46 -8.95 -8.59
CA VAL A 199 5.70 -7.73 -7.80
C VAL A 199 6.08 -8.14 -6.39
N VAL A 200 7.11 -7.52 -5.80
CA VAL A 200 7.42 -7.60 -4.37
C VAL A 200 7.00 -6.31 -3.68
N SER A 201 6.45 -6.41 -2.48
CA SER A 201 5.96 -5.26 -1.70
C SER A 201 6.35 -5.38 -0.22
N ALA A 202 6.31 -4.27 0.49
CA ALA A 202 6.52 -4.26 1.95
C ALA A 202 5.52 -5.18 2.68
N THR A 203 4.32 -5.36 2.11
CA THR A 203 3.30 -6.27 2.65
C THR A 203 3.77 -7.73 2.61
N ASP A 204 4.52 -8.14 1.58
CA ASP A 204 5.01 -9.53 1.50
C ASP A 204 5.94 -9.88 2.68
N LEU A 205 6.72 -8.89 3.17
CA LEU A 205 7.55 -9.08 4.36
C LEU A 205 6.71 -9.27 5.62
N VAL A 206 5.68 -8.44 5.79
CA VAL A 206 4.78 -8.52 6.96
C VAL A 206 3.99 -9.84 6.94
N MET A 207 3.51 -10.27 5.76
CA MET A 207 2.81 -11.54 5.61
C MET A 207 3.74 -12.73 5.90
N ALA A 208 4.96 -12.72 5.38
CA ALA A 208 5.95 -13.76 5.68
C ALA A 208 6.17 -13.90 7.19
N LEU A 209 6.43 -12.78 7.87
CA LEU A 209 6.63 -12.73 9.32
C LEU A 209 5.37 -13.11 10.13
N GLY A 210 4.19 -12.76 9.64
CA GLY A 210 2.92 -13.11 10.31
C GLY A 210 2.66 -14.61 10.34
N HIS A 211 3.18 -15.35 9.36
CA HIS A 211 3.02 -16.80 9.25
C HIS A 211 4.13 -17.61 9.95
N GLU A 212 5.23 -16.97 10.35
CA GLU A 212 6.33 -17.65 11.02
C GLU A 212 6.16 -17.68 12.53
N ASP A 213 6.34 -18.85 13.13
CA ASP A 213 6.38 -19.03 14.58
C ASP A 213 7.61 -18.36 15.18
N ASP A 214 8.75 -18.51 14.53
CA ASP A 214 10.03 -17.87 14.90
C ASP A 214 10.39 -16.73 13.95
N LYS A 215 9.94 -15.52 14.30
CA LYS A 215 10.22 -14.30 13.54
C LYS A 215 11.69 -13.85 13.63
N SER A 216 12.49 -14.44 14.52
CA SER A 216 13.88 -14.03 14.72
C SER A 216 14.78 -14.39 13.54
N ALA A 217 14.46 -15.46 12.81
CA ALA A 217 15.25 -15.98 11.69
C ALA A 217 15.12 -15.16 10.39
N ILE A 218 14.17 -14.21 10.31
CA ILE A 218 13.87 -13.50 9.07
C ILE A 218 15.09 -12.82 8.45
N LEU A 219 16.01 -12.31 9.25
CA LEU A 219 17.20 -11.59 8.74
C LEU A 219 18.12 -12.51 7.93
N SER A 220 18.28 -13.78 8.33
CA SER A 220 19.02 -14.76 7.54
C SER A 220 18.26 -15.17 6.29
N GLU A 221 16.95 -15.39 6.41
CA GLU A 221 16.10 -15.70 5.26
C GLU A 221 16.17 -14.64 4.17
N LEU A 222 16.09 -13.36 4.53
CA LEU A 222 16.18 -12.26 3.57
C LEU A 222 17.50 -12.25 2.81
N ARG A 223 18.63 -12.60 3.46
CA ARG A 223 19.96 -12.64 2.82
C ARG A 223 20.07 -13.77 1.82
N ASP A 224 19.58 -14.94 2.19
CA ASP A 224 19.87 -16.18 1.49
C ASP A 224 18.80 -16.55 0.47
N ARG A 225 17.59 -16.02 0.63
CA ARG A 225 16.44 -16.39 -0.19
C ARG A 225 16.30 -15.55 -1.43
N ASN A 226 16.05 -16.20 -2.55
CA ASN A 226 15.70 -15.55 -3.81
C ASN A 226 14.35 -14.82 -3.67
N VAL A 227 14.25 -13.61 -4.22
CA VAL A 227 13.08 -12.74 -4.09
C VAL A 227 11.78 -13.36 -4.66
N VAL A 228 11.87 -14.11 -5.75
CA VAL A 228 10.68 -14.75 -6.37
C VAL A 228 10.10 -15.83 -5.45
N PHE A 229 10.98 -16.66 -4.88
CA PHE A 229 10.56 -17.70 -3.93
C PHE A 229 10.03 -17.09 -2.63
N PHE A 230 10.68 -16.04 -2.13
CA PHE A 230 10.21 -15.32 -0.94
C PHE A 230 8.78 -14.81 -1.13
N VAL A 231 8.50 -14.11 -2.23
CA VAL A 231 7.16 -13.60 -2.56
C VAL A 231 6.15 -14.74 -2.75
N GLY A 232 6.54 -15.82 -3.40
CA GLY A 232 5.69 -16.99 -3.58
C GLY A 232 5.24 -17.59 -2.24
N ASP A 233 6.13 -17.68 -1.27
CA ASP A 233 5.83 -18.26 0.02
C ASP A 233 5.07 -17.33 0.95
N SER A 234 5.35 -16.01 0.93
CA SER A 234 4.64 -15.02 1.74
C SER A 234 3.15 -14.90 1.42
N ARG A 235 2.74 -15.33 0.22
CA ARG A 235 1.36 -15.23 -0.28
C ARG A 235 0.56 -16.53 -0.21
N LYS A 236 1.10 -17.60 0.37
CA LYS A 236 0.38 -18.86 0.52
C LYS A 236 -0.65 -18.74 1.64
N PRO A 237 -1.94 -18.97 1.39
CA PRO A 237 -2.95 -19.01 2.44
C PRO A 237 -2.81 -20.25 3.34
N ASP A 238 -2.25 -21.34 2.80
CA ASP A 238 -1.93 -22.59 3.49
C ASP A 238 -0.67 -23.20 2.85
N ARG A 239 0.23 -23.78 3.66
CA ARG A 239 1.49 -24.41 3.23
C ARG A 239 1.31 -25.58 2.25
N HIS A 240 0.08 -25.90 1.84
CA HIS A 240 -0.26 -27.04 0.98
C HIS A 240 -0.53 -26.70 -0.49
N PHE A 241 -0.52 -25.42 -0.90
CA PHE A 241 -0.75 -25.06 -2.29
C PHE A 241 0.54 -24.74 -3.04
N SER A 242 0.68 -25.41 -4.19
CA SER A 242 1.81 -25.30 -5.12
C SER A 242 2.08 -23.86 -5.58
N HIS A 243 3.36 -23.57 -5.81
CA HIS A 243 4.05 -22.44 -6.46
C HIS A 243 3.29 -21.62 -7.50
N THR A 244 2.10 -21.12 -7.20
CA THR A 244 1.39 -20.21 -8.09
C THR A 244 1.92 -18.79 -7.91
N ARG A 245 2.67 -18.32 -8.91
CA ARG A 245 3.03 -16.90 -9.03
C ARG A 245 1.75 -16.08 -8.97
N ALA A 246 1.66 -15.12 -8.04
CA ALA A 246 0.52 -14.21 -8.03
C ALA A 246 0.46 -13.48 -9.38
N PRO A 247 -0.68 -13.50 -10.06
CA PRO A 247 -0.78 -12.90 -11.39
C PRO A 247 -0.54 -11.40 -11.31
N ILE A 248 0.25 -10.90 -12.28
CA ILE A 248 0.41 -9.47 -12.46
C ILE A 248 -0.87 -8.92 -13.07
N ILE A 249 -1.48 -7.96 -12.39
CA ILE A 249 -2.60 -7.22 -12.97
C ILE A 249 -2.03 -6.09 -13.82
N SER A 250 -2.38 -6.08 -15.11
CA SER A 250 -1.91 -5.07 -16.06
C SER A 250 -3.05 -4.50 -16.89
N VAL A 251 -2.79 -3.36 -17.50
CA VAL A 251 -3.63 -2.68 -18.49
C VAL A 251 -2.76 -2.26 -19.68
N SER A 252 -3.37 -2.03 -20.83
CA SER A 252 -2.67 -1.44 -21.98
C SER A 252 -2.55 0.08 -21.81
N ASN A 253 -1.66 0.70 -22.59
CA ASN A 253 -1.50 2.16 -22.64
C ASN A 253 -2.83 2.88 -22.92
N GLU A 254 -3.65 2.30 -23.80
CA GLU A 254 -4.89 2.88 -24.31
C GLU A 254 -6.13 2.46 -23.47
N THR A 255 -5.93 1.84 -22.32
CA THR A 255 -7.05 1.47 -21.44
C THR A 255 -7.68 2.75 -20.89
N PRO A 256 -9.00 3.00 -21.11
CA PRO A 256 -9.69 4.16 -20.59
C PRO A 256 -9.61 4.25 -19.05
N MET A 257 -9.47 5.46 -18.51
CA MET A 257 -9.36 5.68 -17.07
C MET A 257 -10.55 5.13 -16.29
N SER A 258 -11.76 5.16 -16.85
CA SER A 258 -12.95 4.56 -16.25
C SER A 258 -12.77 3.06 -15.99
N MET A 259 -12.23 2.32 -16.98
CA MET A 259 -11.93 0.90 -16.85
C MET A 259 -10.78 0.63 -15.86
N VAL A 260 -9.81 1.54 -15.78
CA VAL A 260 -8.73 1.45 -14.78
C VAL A 260 -9.30 1.58 -13.38
N ILE A 261 -10.20 2.55 -13.13
CA ILE A 261 -10.88 2.74 -11.84
C ILE A 261 -11.70 1.49 -11.47
N GLU A 262 -12.51 0.98 -12.39
CA GLU A 262 -13.31 -0.23 -12.20
C GLU A 262 -12.42 -1.43 -11.86
N LYS A 263 -11.32 -1.60 -12.60
CA LYS A 263 -10.37 -2.70 -12.38
C LYS A 263 -9.71 -2.63 -11.00
N PHE A 264 -9.30 -1.44 -10.53
CA PHE A 264 -8.80 -1.27 -9.17
C PHE A 264 -9.85 -1.62 -8.12
N ALA A 265 -11.08 -1.15 -8.29
CA ALA A 265 -12.17 -1.41 -7.35
C ALA A 265 -12.53 -2.90 -7.27
N THR A 266 -12.53 -3.60 -8.42
CA THR A 266 -12.89 -5.02 -8.52
C THR A 266 -11.78 -5.94 -8.03
N THR A 267 -10.54 -5.68 -8.45
CA THR A 267 -9.39 -6.56 -8.11
C THR A 267 -8.80 -6.27 -6.75
N ARG A 268 -9.10 -5.11 -6.18
CA ARG A 268 -8.55 -4.61 -4.89
C ARG A 268 -7.02 -4.57 -4.83
N VAL A 269 -6.35 -4.57 -5.97
CA VAL A 269 -4.90 -4.37 -6.02
C VAL A 269 -4.57 -2.89 -5.78
N HIS A 270 -3.37 -2.62 -5.29
CA HIS A 270 -2.92 -1.24 -5.04
C HIS A 270 -2.09 -0.67 -6.19
N ARG A 271 -1.70 -1.54 -7.13
CA ARG A 271 -0.93 -1.18 -8.33
C ARG A 271 -1.27 -2.10 -9.49
N MET A 272 -1.20 -1.52 -10.70
CA MET A 272 -1.25 -2.24 -11.96
C MET A 272 -0.09 -1.82 -12.84
N LEU A 273 0.37 -2.71 -13.70
CA LEU A 273 1.35 -2.38 -14.72
C LEU A 273 0.67 -1.82 -15.96
N VAL A 274 1.25 -0.80 -16.54
CA VAL A 274 0.92 -0.37 -17.89
C VAL A 274 1.88 -1.07 -18.84
N VAL A 275 1.33 -1.93 -19.71
CA VAL A 275 2.11 -2.76 -20.62
C VAL A 275 1.62 -2.51 -22.04
N PRO A 276 2.49 -2.09 -22.97
CA PRO A 276 2.10 -1.90 -24.37
C PRO A 276 1.56 -3.20 -24.98
N ALA A 277 0.63 -3.07 -25.92
CA ALA A 277 0.06 -4.21 -26.61
C ALA A 277 1.15 -5.07 -27.27
N GLY A 278 1.09 -6.39 -27.07
CA GLY A 278 2.09 -7.34 -27.58
C GLY A 278 3.42 -7.35 -26.83
N SER A 279 3.61 -6.53 -25.79
CA SER A 279 4.79 -6.50 -24.94
C SER A 279 4.54 -7.26 -23.62
N ARG A 280 5.64 -7.67 -22.99
CA ARG A 280 5.66 -8.12 -21.59
C ARG A 280 6.47 -7.17 -20.69
N LYS A 281 7.06 -6.13 -21.30
CA LYS A 281 7.87 -5.13 -20.60
C LYS A 281 6.96 -4.02 -20.10
N PRO A 282 7.03 -3.68 -18.80
CA PRO A 282 6.23 -2.59 -18.27
C PRO A 282 6.73 -1.24 -18.80
N ALA A 283 5.81 -0.39 -19.28
CA ALA A 283 6.08 0.98 -19.69
C ALA A 283 5.76 2.00 -18.59
N GLY A 284 4.96 1.59 -17.59
CA GLY A 284 4.59 2.43 -16.47
C GLY A 284 3.93 1.63 -15.36
N VAL A 285 3.71 2.31 -14.24
CA VAL A 285 2.98 1.80 -13.09
C VAL A 285 1.81 2.73 -12.80
N LEU A 286 0.65 2.15 -12.60
CA LEU A 286 -0.53 2.83 -12.08
C LEU A 286 -0.72 2.46 -10.62
N SER A 287 -0.82 3.44 -9.75
CA SER A 287 -1.22 3.31 -8.36
C SER A 287 -2.59 3.97 -8.12
N LEU A 288 -3.20 3.67 -6.99
CA LEU A 288 -4.42 4.36 -6.56
C LEU A 288 -4.21 5.88 -6.42
N LEU A 289 -3.00 6.30 -6.05
CA LEU A 289 -2.62 7.72 -5.99
C LEU A 289 -2.64 8.38 -7.37
N ASP A 290 -2.19 7.67 -8.42
CA ASP A 290 -2.17 8.20 -9.79
C ASP A 290 -3.59 8.44 -10.31
N ILE A 291 -4.56 7.59 -9.93
CA ILE A 291 -5.99 7.82 -10.21
C ILE A 291 -6.46 9.13 -9.58
N CYS A 292 -6.19 9.29 -8.29
CA CYS A 292 -6.61 10.50 -7.58
C CYS A 292 -5.97 11.76 -8.17
N LYS A 293 -4.66 11.73 -8.45
CA LYS A 293 -3.92 12.82 -9.11
C LYS A 293 -4.43 13.09 -10.52
N GLY A 294 -4.67 12.04 -11.30
CA GLY A 294 -5.19 12.16 -12.66
C GLY A 294 -6.54 12.86 -12.73
N LEU A 295 -7.39 12.71 -11.70
CA LEU A 295 -8.66 13.44 -11.62
C LEU A 295 -8.49 14.90 -11.22
N THR A 296 -7.47 15.24 -10.40
CA THR A 296 -7.21 16.61 -9.96
C THR A 296 -6.42 17.43 -10.99
N SER A 297 -5.62 16.80 -11.86
CA SER A 297 -4.76 17.49 -12.84
C SER A 297 -5.47 18.04 -14.07
N GLY A 298 -6.78 18.06 -14.09
CA GLY A 298 -7.61 18.55 -15.20
C GLY A 298 -8.49 19.74 -14.81
N ALA A 299 -8.16 20.40 -13.71
CA ALA A 299 -8.84 21.63 -13.26
C ALA A 299 -7.97 22.85 -13.60
#